data_394d857a13d3080bf45c85d6823dfd82
#
_entry.id   394d857a13d3080bf45c85d6823dfd82
#
_cell.length_a   1.000
_cell.length_b   1.000
_cell.length_c   1.000
_cell.angle_alpha   90.00
_cell.angle_beta   90.00
_cell.angle_gamma   90.00
#
_symmetry.space_group_name_H-M   'P 1'
#
loop_
_entity.id
_entity.type
_entity.pdbx_description
1 polymer ?
#
loop_
_entity_poly.entity_id
_entity_poly.type
_entity_poly.pdbx_seq_one_letter_code
_entity_poly.pdbx_strand_id
1 'polypeptide(L)'
;MACYRATFDEVYRYTAMLCGTDRALAEDVVQDVYMSALTKARDGELASCSVGYLVIAARHRFLDRVRAAAREDRRLRLVSSVPEDPVVAVVPPQLSDLPDRERAALVLRYVDDLTVAQVGTELGISTHAAESLLARATRRLRHQEVRDA
;
A
#
# COMPACT_ATOMS: atom_id res chain seq x y z
N MET A 1 -17.47 -16.62 -7.11
CA MET A 1 -16.32 -17.50 -6.83
C MET A 1 -15.26 -17.47 -7.93
N ALA A 2 -15.60 -17.47 -9.23
CA ALA A 2 -14.60 -17.45 -10.32
C ALA A 2 -13.71 -16.18 -10.31
N CYS A 3 -14.28 -15.00 -10.08
CA CYS A 3 -13.54 -13.74 -10.01
C CYS A 3 -12.48 -13.76 -8.90
N TYR A 4 -12.83 -14.21 -7.71
CA TYR A 4 -11.90 -14.32 -6.58
C TYR A 4 -10.66 -15.18 -6.92
N ARG A 5 -10.88 -16.38 -7.43
CA ARG A 5 -9.78 -17.30 -7.77
C ARG A 5 -8.88 -16.76 -8.88
N ALA A 6 -9.44 -16.05 -9.84
CA ALA A 6 -8.69 -15.51 -10.98
C ALA A 6 -7.88 -14.26 -10.63
N THR A 7 -8.26 -13.52 -9.59
CA THR A 7 -7.69 -12.21 -9.30
C THR A 7 -6.94 -12.14 -7.96
N PHE A 8 -7.13 -13.12 -7.08
CA PHE A 8 -6.62 -13.08 -5.70
C PHE A 8 -5.11 -12.91 -5.63
N ASP A 9 -4.35 -13.71 -6.35
CA ASP A 9 -2.89 -13.70 -6.28
C ASP A 9 -2.30 -12.33 -6.68
N GLU A 10 -2.87 -11.71 -7.69
CA GLU A 10 -2.41 -10.41 -8.18
C GLU A 10 -2.78 -9.28 -7.23
N VAL A 11 -4.02 -9.27 -6.75
CA VAL A 11 -4.49 -8.28 -5.76
C VAL A 11 -3.74 -8.42 -4.44
N TYR A 12 -3.53 -9.65 -3.97
CA TYR A 12 -2.77 -9.89 -2.75
C TYR A 12 -1.32 -9.46 -2.88
N ARG A 13 -0.66 -9.78 -3.99
CA ARG A 13 0.73 -9.38 -4.25
C ARG A 13 0.89 -7.87 -4.25
N TYR A 14 0.01 -7.15 -4.92
CA TYR A 14 0.02 -5.69 -4.93
C TYR A 14 -0.19 -5.12 -3.52
N THR A 15 -1.19 -5.63 -2.80
CA THR A 15 -1.51 -5.17 -1.44
C THR A 15 -0.35 -5.46 -0.47
N ALA A 16 0.26 -6.63 -0.56
CA ALA A 16 1.44 -6.98 0.23
C ALA A 16 2.62 -6.03 -0.05
N MET A 17 2.80 -5.62 -1.30
CA MET A 17 3.84 -4.64 -1.66
C MET A 17 3.62 -3.29 -0.96
N LEU A 18 2.36 -2.84 -0.83
CA LEU A 18 2.01 -1.64 -0.09
C LEU A 18 2.20 -1.79 1.43
N CYS A 19 1.79 -2.94 1.98
CA CYS A 19 1.80 -3.19 3.43
C CYS A 19 3.17 -3.58 4.00
N GLY A 20 4.14 -3.97 3.13
CA GLY A 20 5.47 -4.38 3.56
C GLY A 20 5.45 -5.67 4.37
N THR A 21 5.96 -5.64 5.59
CA THR A 21 6.00 -6.81 6.49
C THR A 21 4.69 -7.07 7.23
N ASP A 22 3.74 -6.14 7.21
CA ASP A 22 2.46 -6.28 7.89
C ASP A 22 1.48 -7.16 7.10
N ARG A 23 1.62 -8.47 7.28
CA ARG A 23 0.76 -9.46 6.63
C ARG A 23 -0.69 -9.36 7.07
N ALA A 24 -0.93 -9.13 8.35
CA ALA A 24 -2.28 -9.01 8.89
C ALA A 24 -3.02 -7.84 8.25
N LEU A 25 -2.34 -6.71 8.06
CA LEU A 25 -2.88 -5.56 7.35
C LEU A 25 -3.18 -5.89 5.88
N ALA A 26 -2.30 -6.61 5.19
CA ALA A 26 -2.51 -7.00 3.80
C ALA A 26 -3.74 -7.91 3.66
N GLU A 27 -3.89 -8.90 4.55
CA GLU A 27 -5.05 -9.80 4.58
C GLU A 27 -6.36 -9.04 4.86
N ASP A 28 -6.35 -8.11 5.82
CA ASP A 28 -7.50 -7.26 6.14
C ASP A 28 -7.92 -6.38 4.97
N VAL A 29 -6.97 -5.73 4.31
CA VAL A 29 -7.25 -4.87 3.14
C VAL A 29 -7.85 -5.70 1.99
N VAL A 30 -7.26 -6.85 1.69
CA VAL A 30 -7.75 -7.75 0.64
C VAL A 30 -9.17 -8.24 0.96
N GLN A 31 -9.41 -8.67 2.20
CA GLN A 31 -10.73 -9.10 2.64
C GLN A 31 -11.78 -7.99 2.48
N ASP A 32 -11.48 -6.79 2.95
CA ASP A 32 -12.37 -5.62 2.83
C ASP A 32 -12.71 -5.31 1.37
N VAL A 33 -11.72 -5.39 0.48
CA VAL A 33 -11.90 -5.12 -0.95
C VAL A 33 -12.87 -6.13 -1.57
N TYR A 34 -12.67 -7.43 -1.32
CA TYR A 34 -13.54 -8.46 -1.88
C TYR A 34 -14.94 -8.43 -1.27
N MET A 35 -15.08 -8.15 0.01
CA MET A 35 -16.39 -7.99 0.66
C MET A 35 -17.15 -6.79 0.08
N SER A 36 -16.47 -5.67 -0.13
CA SER A 36 -17.07 -4.49 -0.77
C SER A 36 -17.48 -4.76 -2.22
N ALA A 37 -16.61 -5.44 -2.99
CA ALA A 37 -16.91 -5.81 -4.36
C ALA A 37 -18.12 -6.77 -4.45
N LEU A 38 -18.21 -7.73 -3.53
CA LEU A 38 -19.34 -8.66 -3.45
C LEU A 38 -20.65 -7.95 -3.13
N THR A 39 -20.64 -7.02 -2.19
CA THR A 39 -21.82 -6.20 -1.85
C THR A 39 -22.29 -5.40 -3.06
N LYS A 40 -21.39 -4.68 -3.72
CA LYS A 40 -21.71 -3.90 -4.92
C LYS A 40 -22.22 -4.75 -6.07
N ALA A 41 -21.67 -5.96 -6.24
CA ALA A 41 -22.16 -6.91 -7.25
C ALA A 41 -23.58 -7.39 -6.96
N ARG A 42 -23.91 -7.64 -5.68
CA ARG A 42 -25.28 -8.01 -5.26
C ARG A 42 -26.28 -6.88 -5.47
N ASP A 43 -25.86 -5.64 -5.24
CA ASP A 43 -26.69 -4.45 -5.39
C ASP A 43 -26.81 -4.00 -6.87
N GLY A 44 -26.14 -4.72 -7.79
CA GLY A 44 -26.16 -4.42 -9.23
C GLY A 44 -25.31 -3.20 -9.63
N GLU A 45 -24.50 -2.68 -8.70
CA GLU A 45 -23.63 -1.54 -8.93
C GLU A 45 -22.30 -1.89 -9.61
N LEU A 46 -21.95 -3.18 -9.64
CA LEU A 46 -20.71 -3.68 -10.22
C LEU A 46 -21.00 -4.70 -11.32
N ALA A 47 -20.88 -4.27 -12.58
CA ALA A 47 -21.15 -5.12 -13.74
C ALA A 47 -20.04 -6.16 -13.97
N SER A 48 -18.78 -5.84 -13.63
CA SER A 48 -17.64 -6.75 -13.76
C SER A 48 -16.59 -6.48 -12.68
N CYS A 49 -15.96 -7.55 -12.23
CA CYS A 49 -14.90 -7.50 -11.21
C CYS A 49 -13.55 -7.72 -11.90
N SER A 50 -12.91 -6.65 -12.33
CA SER A 50 -11.57 -6.71 -12.95
C SER A 50 -10.47 -6.59 -11.89
N VAL A 51 -9.28 -7.15 -12.19
CA VAL A 51 -8.08 -6.98 -11.36
C VAL A 51 -7.77 -5.50 -11.14
N GLY A 52 -7.84 -4.69 -12.21
CA GLY A 52 -7.58 -3.25 -12.13
C GLY A 52 -8.48 -2.54 -11.13
N TYR A 53 -9.78 -2.85 -11.13
CA TYR A 53 -10.73 -2.31 -10.15
C TYR A 53 -10.35 -2.69 -8.72
N LEU A 54 -10.03 -3.96 -8.48
CA LEU A 54 -9.68 -4.47 -7.16
C LEU A 54 -8.36 -3.90 -6.64
N VAL A 55 -7.36 -3.76 -7.52
CA VAL A 55 -6.06 -3.15 -7.18
C VAL A 55 -6.24 -1.67 -6.79
N ILE A 56 -7.02 -0.91 -7.54
CA ILE A 56 -7.34 0.48 -7.20
C ILE A 56 -8.10 0.56 -5.87
N ALA A 57 -9.05 -0.33 -5.64
CA ALA A 57 -9.78 -0.40 -4.37
C ALA A 57 -8.85 -0.72 -3.20
N ALA A 58 -7.93 -1.68 -3.36
CA ALA A 58 -6.93 -2.03 -2.35
C ALA A 58 -5.99 -0.84 -2.04
N ARG A 59 -5.54 -0.13 -3.08
CA ARG A 59 -4.74 1.09 -2.92
C ARG A 59 -5.48 2.14 -2.10
N HIS A 60 -6.73 2.43 -2.42
CA HIS A 60 -7.53 3.42 -1.68
C HIS A 60 -7.72 3.00 -0.21
N ARG A 61 -8.04 1.74 0.06
CA ARG A 61 -8.19 1.22 1.42
C ARG A 61 -6.91 1.35 2.24
N PHE A 62 -5.76 0.99 1.66
CA PHE A 62 -4.47 1.13 2.30
C PHE A 62 -4.12 2.60 2.57
N LEU A 63 -4.27 3.47 1.57
CA LEU A 63 -3.96 4.91 1.71
C LEU A 63 -4.86 5.61 2.74
N ASP A 64 -6.12 5.23 2.84
CA ASP A 64 -7.02 5.74 3.88
C ASP A 64 -6.49 5.39 5.28
N ARG A 65 -5.97 4.18 5.48
CA ARG A 65 -5.35 3.77 6.74
C ARG A 65 -4.06 4.53 7.03
N VAL A 66 -3.21 4.73 6.04
CA VAL A 66 -1.98 5.52 6.17
C VAL A 66 -2.28 6.97 6.54
N ARG A 67 -3.28 7.57 5.91
CA ARG A 67 -3.73 8.95 6.22
C ARG A 67 -4.35 9.05 7.62
N ALA A 68 -5.13 8.04 8.03
CA ALA A 68 -5.71 7.99 9.36
C ALA A 68 -4.63 7.85 10.44
N ALA A 69 -3.65 6.96 10.24
CA ALA A 69 -2.50 6.79 11.14
C ALA A 69 -1.68 8.07 11.25
N ALA A 70 -1.43 8.79 10.15
CA ALA A 70 -0.71 10.06 10.17
C ALA A 70 -1.45 11.17 10.93
N ARG A 71 -2.79 11.14 10.93
CA ARG A 71 -3.61 12.05 11.74
C ARG A 71 -3.56 11.69 13.22
N GLU A 72 -3.56 10.41 13.53
CA GLU A 72 -3.45 9.90 14.90
C GLU A 72 -2.06 10.17 15.50
N ASP A 73 -0.98 9.97 14.76
CA ASP A 73 0.40 10.30 15.16
C ASP A 73 0.59 11.79 15.49
N ARG A 74 -0.13 12.66 14.83
CA ARG A 74 -0.16 14.10 15.18
C ARG A 74 -0.83 14.37 16.52
N ARG A 75 -1.75 13.48 16.95
CA ARG A 75 -2.44 13.56 18.23
C ARG A 75 -1.69 12.85 19.36
N LEU A 76 -1.03 11.74 19.04
CA LEU A 76 -0.38 10.84 19.99
C LEU A 76 1.11 10.68 19.64
N ARG A 77 1.94 11.63 20.00
CA ARG A 77 3.41 11.49 19.88
C ARG A 77 4.02 10.47 20.86
N LEU A 78 3.26 9.49 21.29
CA LEU A 78 3.72 8.46 22.23
C LEU A 78 3.03 7.15 21.91
N VAL A 79 3.69 6.26 21.20
CA VAL A 79 3.77 4.81 21.44
C VAL A 79 4.51 4.14 20.28
N SER A 80 5.59 3.42 20.62
CA SER A 80 6.37 2.55 19.75
C SER A 80 5.55 1.38 19.23
N SER A 81 5.63 1.11 17.95
CA SER A 81 5.16 -0.15 17.38
C SER A 81 6.25 -1.23 17.47
N VAL A 82 5.84 -2.39 17.93
CA VAL A 82 6.66 -3.60 18.08
C VAL A 82 6.77 -4.31 16.72
N PRO A 83 7.95 -4.82 16.33
CA PRO A 83 8.09 -5.61 15.10
C PRO A 83 7.56 -7.03 15.31
N GLU A 84 6.74 -7.51 14.40
CA GLU A 84 6.27 -8.89 14.36
C GLU A 84 6.95 -9.70 13.25
N ASP A 85 6.99 -11.01 13.46
CA ASP A 85 7.69 -12.10 12.84
C ASP A 85 7.93 -12.08 11.31
N PRO A 86 9.02 -12.73 10.84
CA PRO A 86 9.40 -12.76 9.43
C PRO A 86 8.44 -13.63 8.62
N VAL A 87 7.62 -12.98 7.82
CA VAL A 87 6.78 -13.63 6.82
C VAL A 87 7.53 -13.72 5.51
N VAL A 88 7.45 -14.89 4.87
CA VAL A 88 7.98 -15.14 3.53
C VAL A 88 7.50 -14.03 2.58
N ALA A 89 8.42 -13.17 2.23
CA ALA A 89 8.12 -11.91 1.57
C ALA A 89 7.83 -12.11 0.08
N VAL A 90 6.60 -11.86 -0.30
CA VAL A 90 6.19 -11.56 -1.68
C VAL A 90 6.64 -10.14 -2.07
N VAL A 91 7.17 -9.39 -1.12
CA VAL A 91 7.62 -8.01 -1.23
C VAL A 91 9.14 -8.01 -1.39
N PRO A 92 9.71 -7.22 -2.32
CA PRO A 92 11.15 -7.04 -2.35
C PRO A 92 11.67 -6.64 -0.97
N PRO A 93 12.68 -7.32 -0.42
CA PRO A 93 13.17 -7.07 0.94
C PRO A 93 13.48 -5.60 1.20
N GLN A 94 13.98 -4.91 0.18
CA GLN A 94 14.34 -3.49 0.24
C GLN A 94 13.14 -2.57 0.52
N LEU A 95 11.94 -2.93 0.05
CA LEU A 95 10.71 -2.16 0.31
C LEU A 95 10.13 -2.44 1.69
N SER A 96 10.38 -3.63 2.23
CA SER A 96 9.81 -4.07 3.51
C SER A 96 10.28 -3.21 4.68
N ASP A 97 11.54 -2.76 4.64
CA ASP A 97 12.17 -2.00 5.73
C ASP A 97 11.91 -0.49 5.66
N LEU A 98 11.20 -0.04 4.63
CA LEU A 98 10.85 1.37 4.51
C LEU A 98 9.65 1.73 5.40
N PRO A 99 9.62 2.95 5.96
CA PRO A 99 8.41 3.48 6.58
C PRO A 99 7.23 3.45 5.61
N ASP A 100 6.02 3.21 6.11
CA ASP A 100 4.81 2.99 5.33
C ASP A 100 4.56 4.06 4.26
N ARG A 101 4.75 5.33 4.61
CA ARG A 101 4.54 6.43 3.66
C ARG A 101 5.60 6.49 2.56
N GLU A 102 6.86 6.18 2.89
CA GLU A 102 7.95 6.14 1.92
C GLU A 102 7.76 4.97 0.95
N ARG A 103 7.39 3.80 1.46
CA ARG A 103 7.07 2.63 0.65
C ARG A 103 5.86 2.88 -0.26
N ALA A 104 4.78 3.44 0.28
CA ALA A 104 3.60 3.81 -0.49
C ALA A 104 3.94 4.79 -1.62
N ALA A 105 4.74 5.82 -1.34
CA ALA A 105 5.16 6.80 -2.34
C ALA A 105 5.92 6.15 -3.51
N LEU A 106 6.83 5.21 -3.21
CA LEU A 106 7.57 4.48 -4.24
C LEU A 106 6.67 3.58 -5.09
N VAL A 107 5.75 2.86 -4.46
CA VAL A 107 4.78 2.01 -5.18
C VAL A 107 3.90 2.86 -6.09
N LEU A 108 3.34 3.95 -5.59
CA LEU A 108 2.53 4.86 -6.39
C LEU A 108 3.30 5.45 -7.58
N ARG A 109 4.55 5.81 -7.36
CA ARG A 109 5.38 6.44 -8.39
C ARG A 109 5.87 5.47 -9.45
N TYR A 110 6.34 4.29 -9.06
CA TYR A 110 7.07 3.38 -9.95
C TYR A 110 6.29 2.12 -10.35
N VAL A 111 5.32 1.69 -9.56
CA VAL A 111 4.44 0.55 -9.91
C VAL A 111 3.16 1.04 -10.56
N ASP A 112 2.53 2.07 -10.00
CA ASP A 112 1.30 2.65 -10.52
C ASP A 112 1.54 3.76 -11.56
N ASP A 113 2.79 4.12 -11.78
CA ASP A 113 3.24 5.13 -12.76
C ASP A 113 2.56 6.51 -12.60
N LEU A 114 2.31 6.91 -11.36
CA LEU A 114 1.73 8.22 -11.05
C LEU A 114 2.78 9.32 -11.14
N THR A 115 2.36 10.51 -11.54
CA THR A 115 3.20 11.72 -11.45
C THR A 115 3.42 12.09 -9.97
N VAL A 116 4.46 12.88 -9.68
CA VAL A 116 4.74 13.33 -8.31
C VAL A 116 3.56 14.12 -7.73
N ALA A 117 2.90 14.94 -8.55
CA ALA A 117 1.69 15.65 -8.15
C ALA A 117 0.54 14.69 -7.77
N GLN A 118 0.34 13.63 -8.55
CA GLN A 118 -0.65 12.59 -8.26
C GLN A 118 -0.30 11.80 -6.99
N VAL A 119 0.97 11.47 -6.78
CA VAL A 119 1.45 10.84 -5.53
C VAL A 119 1.11 11.74 -4.34
N GLY A 120 1.36 13.04 -4.44
CA GLY A 120 0.98 14.01 -3.42
C GLY A 120 -0.51 14.00 -3.11
N THR A 121 -1.35 14.02 -4.14
CA THR A 121 -2.82 13.96 -4.02
C THR A 121 -3.27 12.68 -3.31
N GLU A 122 -2.76 11.53 -3.72
CA GLU A 122 -3.10 10.22 -3.12
C GLU A 122 -2.67 10.13 -1.65
N LEU A 123 -1.53 10.68 -1.30
CA LEU A 123 -1.02 10.69 0.08
C LEU A 123 -1.59 11.85 0.94
N GLY A 124 -2.35 12.76 0.35
CA GLY A 124 -2.89 13.93 1.04
C GLY A 124 -1.81 14.94 1.47
N ILE A 125 -0.77 15.11 0.66
CA ILE A 125 0.36 16.04 0.88
C ILE A 125 0.59 16.90 -0.36
N SER A 126 1.36 18.00 -0.18
CA SER A 126 1.73 18.84 -1.31
C SER A 126 2.69 18.13 -2.28
N THR A 127 2.77 18.61 -3.52
CA THR A 127 3.73 18.10 -4.52
C THR A 127 5.16 18.21 -3.99
N HIS A 128 5.53 19.32 -3.37
CA HIS A 128 6.87 19.50 -2.80
C HIS A 128 7.15 18.51 -1.65
N ALA A 129 6.17 18.23 -0.79
CA ALA A 129 6.30 17.22 0.25
C ALA A 129 6.44 15.80 -0.35
N ALA A 130 5.74 15.52 -1.45
CA ALA A 130 5.87 14.25 -2.17
C ALA A 130 7.26 14.09 -2.81
N GLU A 131 7.81 15.15 -3.41
CA GLU A 131 9.20 15.16 -3.91
C GLU A 131 10.21 14.85 -2.80
N SER A 132 10.08 15.51 -1.67
CA SER A 132 10.96 15.28 -0.50
C SER A 132 10.82 13.87 0.04
N LEU A 133 9.60 13.33 0.09
CA LEU A 133 9.32 11.97 0.54
C LEU A 133 9.95 10.93 -0.40
N LEU A 134 9.79 11.07 -1.70
CA LEU A 134 10.39 10.21 -2.72
C LEU A 134 11.91 10.26 -2.70
N ALA A 135 12.50 11.44 -2.52
CA ALA A 135 13.95 11.61 -2.39
C ALA A 135 14.50 10.86 -1.18
N ARG A 136 13.83 10.95 -0.02
CA ARG A 136 14.23 10.22 1.19
C ARG A 136 14.09 8.71 1.01
N ALA A 137 12.99 8.25 0.45
CA ALA A 137 12.74 6.85 0.18
C ALA A 137 13.80 6.25 -0.76
N THR A 138 14.11 6.93 -1.85
CA THR A 138 15.15 6.51 -2.80
C THR A 138 16.53 6.46 -2.15
N ARG A 139 16.86 7.43 -1.29
CA ARG A 139 18.13 7.44 -0.55
C ARG A 139 18.24 6.25 0.39
N ARG A 140 17.18 5.92 1.11
CA ARG A 140 17.15 4.74 2.00
C ARG A 140 17.34 3.44 1.24
N LEU A 141 16.67 3.27 0.10
CA LEU A 141 16.88 2.10 -0.76
C LEU A 141 18.33 1.93 -1.17
N ARG A 142 18.97 2.99 -1.65
CA ARG A 142 20.39 2.94 -2.05
C ARG A 142 21.32 2.57 -0.90
N HIS A 143 21.04 3.07 0.31
CA HIS A 143 21.83 2.70 1.48
C HIS A 143 21.66 1.25 1.90
N GLN A 144 20.48 0.68 1.71
CA GLN A 144 20.21 -0.75 1.97
C GLN A 144 20.96 -1.62 0.96
N GLU A 145 20.91 -1.31 -0.33
CA GLU A 145 21.64 -2.03 -1.37
C GLU A 145 23.16 -2.09 -1.10
N VAL A 146 23.74 -1.00 -0.60
CA VAL A 146 25.17 -0.96 -0.23
C VAL A 146 25.48 -1.82 1.00
N ARG A 147 24.54 -1.97 1.94
CA ARG A 147 24.73 -2.82 3.13
C ARG A 147 24.57 -4.30 2.86
N ASP A 148 23.73 -4.66 1.88
CA ASP A 148 23.45 -6.05 1.49
C ASP A 148 24.43 -6.58 0.42
N ALA A 149 25.24 -5.72 -0.12
CA ALA A 149 26.34 -6.05 -1.04
C ALA A 149 27.62 -6.33 -0.28
#